data_2dd657ee730664c136daa73d39c92e4f
#
_entry.id   2dd657ee730664c136daa73d39c92e4f
#
_cell.length_a   1.000
_cell.length_b   1.000
_cell.length_c   1.000
_cell.angle_alpha   90.00
_cell.angle_beta   90.00
_cell.angle_gamma   90.00
#
_symmetry.space_group_name_H-M   'P 1'
#
loop_
_entity.id
_entity.type
_entity.pdbx_description
1 polymer ?
#
loop_
_entity_poly.entity_id
_entity_poly.type
_entity_poly.pdbx_seq_one_letter_code
_entity_poly.pdbx_strand_id
1 'polypeptide(L)'
;MKYTKAEFEKEFGLDRVVTLAGGSPGLRGLLQVKATMSESEPDVLTMTASNERLDRYDEVIQASGWLLDDYARNPVIQNAHNYGDIIHTIGRAEKTWVQDGALMQTWRFASQANPIAKIARDMYAGGFLHASSVGFIPIKWENGTDKAGYRRKYLEQELLEVSAVGIPANPDALALAVKSGAVAKSDLRELFTLLKSLCKDEAGADPQSGAPGISADGAQILALARNVQRVLRGA
;
A
#
# COMPACT_ATOMS: atom_id res chain seq x y z
N MET A 1 1.54 9.03 -22.85
CA MET A 1 1.97 7.81 -23.57
C MET A 1 1.13 6.67 -23.03
N LYS A 2 0.36 5.96 -23.86
CA LYS A 2 -0.47 4.85 -23.36
C LYS A 2 0.35 3.57 -23.46
N TYR A 3 0.79 3.04 -22.33
CA TYR A 3 1.40 1.71 -22.27
C TYR A 3 0.30 0.64 -22.39
N THR A 4 0.60 -0.45 -23.09
CA THR A 4 -0.18 -1.67 -22.95
C THR A 4 0.10 -2.31 -21.59
N LYS A 5 -0.80 -3.15 -21.09
CA LYS A 5 -0.61 -3.85 -19.81
C LYS A 5 0.71 -4.65 -19.81
N ALA A 6 1.01 -5.35 -20.91
CA ALA A 6 2.23 -6.16 -21.03
C ALA A 6 3.52 -5.31 -21.00
N GLU A 7 3.54 -4.15 -21.65
CA GLU A 7 4.67 -3.23 -21.59
C GLU A 7 4.86 -2.67 -20.17
N PHE A 8 3.76 -2.37 -19.49
CA PHE A 8 3.77 -1.88 -18.12
C PHE A 8 4.26 -2.94 -17.13
N GLU A 9 3.80 -4.19 -17.26
CA GLU A 9 4.24 -5.33 -16.46
C GLU A 9 5.73 -5.65 -16.69
N LYS A 10 6.20 -5.55 -17.93
CA LYS A 10 7.61 -5.75 -18.28
C LYS A 10 8.51 -4.68 -17.68
N GLU A 11 8.07 -3.42 -17.69
CA GLU A 11 8.86 -2.28 -17.21
C GLU A 11 8.88 -2.21 -15.67
N PHE A 12 7.73 -2.48 -15.02
CA PHE A 12 7.55 -2.20 -13.59
C PHE A 12 7.45 -3.43 -12.69
N GLY A 13 7.32 -4.63 -13.26
CA GLY A 13 7.13 -5.89 -12.52
C GLY A 13 5.66 -6.21 -12.24
N LEU A 14 5.32 -7.50 -12.31
CA LEU A 14 3.94 -7.99 -12.19
C LEU A 14 3.31 -7.72 -10.82
N ASP A 15 4.10 -7.80 -9.76
CA ASP A 15 3.68 -7.66 -8.35
C ASP A 15 3.25 -6.24 -7.97
N ARG A 16 3.60 -5.25 -8.80
CA ARG A 16 3.33 -3.82 -8.57
C ARG A 16 2.20 -3.27 -9.42
N VAL A 17 1.90 -3.95 -10.52
CA VAL A 17 0.92 -3.49 -11.47
C VAL A 17 -0.48 -3.81 -10.98
N VAL A 18 -1.34 -2.81 -10.92
CA VAL A 18 -2.78 -2.96 -10.69
C VAL A 18 -3.53 -2.70 -11.98
N THR A 19 -4.63 -3.40 -12.17
CA THR A 19 -5.54 -3.12 -13.27
C THR A 19 -6.62 -2.17 -12.78
N LEU A 20 -6.66 -0.99 -13.36
CA LEU A 20 -7.63 0.05 -13.05
C LEU A 20 -8.98 -0.22 -13.72
N ALA A 21 -10.03 0.50 -13.31
CA ALA A 21 -11.29 0.54 -14.00
C ALA A 21 -11.06 0.91 -15.47
N GLY A 22 -11.62 0.09 -16.40
CA GLY A 22 -11.36 0.26 -17.84
C GLY A 22 -10.11 -0.46 -18.36
N GLY A 23 -9.42 -1.27 -17.55
CA GLY A 23 -8.33 -2.14 -17.98
C GLY A 23 -6.96 -1.47 -18.11
N SER A 24 -6.83 -0.19 -17.74
CA SER A 24 -5.53 0.51 -17.77
C SER A 24 -4.63 0.03 -16.64
N PRO A 25 -3.30 -0.09 -16.87
CA PRO A 25 -2.35 -0.43 -15.80
C PRO A 25 -2.01 0.78 -14.93
N GLY A 26 -1.82 0.55 -13.63
CA GLY A 26 -1.31 1.51 -12.66
C GLY A 26 -0.25 0.89 -11.76
N LEU A 27 0.46 1.71 -10.99
CA LEU A 27 1.45 1.27 -10.01
C LEU A 27 1.01 1.52 -8.57
N ARG A 28 1.49 0.69 -7.67
CA ARG A 28 1.38 0.88 -6.22
C ARG A 28 2.66 1.49 -5.68
N GLY A 29 2.53 2.57 -4.92
CA GLY A 29 3.59 3.13 -4.08
C GLY A 29 3.19 2.99 -2.62
N LEU A 30 4.08 2.49 -1.78
CA LEU A 30 3.79 2.10 -0.40
C LEU A 30 4.60 2.97 0.56
N LEU A 31 3.90 3.58 1.51
CA LEU A 31 4.50 4.51 2.44
C LEU A 31 4.01 4.29 3.87
N GLN A 32 4.95 4.42 4.82
CA GLN A 32 4.60 4.60 6.22
C GLN A 32 4.28 6.08 6.48
N VAL A 33 3.14 6.36 7.10
CA VAL A 33 2.64 7.72 7.27
C VAL A 33 2.39 8.07 8.72
N LYS A 34 2.53 9.38 9.02
CA LYS A 34 2.01 9.96 10.24
C LYS A 34 0.55 10.30 10.00
N ALA A 35 -0.33 9.60 10.71
CA ALA A 35 -1.77 9.82 10.68
C ALA A 35 -2.21 10.50 11.97
N THR A 36 -3.09 11.50 11.89
CA THR A 36 -3.65 12.19 13.06
C THR A 36 -5.15 12.32 12.87
N MET A 37 -5.92 11.67 13.76
CA MET A 37 -7.38 11.85 13.81
C MET A 37 -7.74 13.25 14.26
N SER A 38 -8.84 13.78 13.73
CA SER A 38 -9.42 15.03 14.21
C SER A 38 -10.07 14.82 15.59
N GLU A 39 -9.80 15.71 16.53
CA GLU A 39 -10.43 15.66 17.85
C GLU A 39 -11.92 16.04 17.80
N SER A 40 -12.31 16.93 16.90
CA SER A 40 -13.69 17.43 16.76
C SER A 40 -14.54 16.61 15.79
N GLU A 41 -13.91 15.91 14.84
CA GLU A 41 -14.58 15.14 13.79
C GLU A 41 -14.01 13.71 13.74
N PRO A 42 -14.66 12.73 14.40
CA PRO A 42 -14.11 11.39 14.57
C PRO A 42 -13.99 10.59 13.26
N ASP A 43 -14.61 11.04 12.18
CA ASP A 43 -14.50 10.43 10.85
C ASP A 43 -13.42 11.08 9.98
N VAL A 44 -12.68 12.08 10.52
CA VAL A 44 -11.68 12.82 9.76
C VAL A 44 -10.27 12.47 10.22
N LEU A 45 -9.42 12.15 9.25
CA LEU A 45 -8.02 11.80 9.43
C LEU A 45 -7.14 12.66 8.53
N THR A 46 -6.12 13.31 9.09
CA THR A 46 -5.08 13.96 8.28
C THR A 46 -3.81 13.14 8.31
N MET A 47 -3.23 12.89 7.12
CA MET A 47 -2.07 12.04 6.98
C MET A 47 -1.17 12.41 5.81
N THR A 48 0.04 11.88 5.84
CA THR A 48 0.93 11.86 4.68
C THR A 48 0.54 10.69 3.78
N ALA A 49 0.14 10.92 2.55
CA ALA A 49 -0.21 9.85 1.60
C ALA A 49 1.01 9.31 0.84
N SER A 50 2.02 10.16 0.59
CA SER A 50 3.31 9.78 -0.02
C SER A 50 4.40 10.77 0.38
N ASN A 51 5.68 10.38 0.32
CA ASN A 51 6.83 11.27 0.49
C ASN A 51 8.01 10.81 -0.38
N GLU A 52 9.10 11.58 -0.37
CA GLU A 52 10.29 11.36 -1.19
C GLU A 52 11.30 10.37 -0.57
N ARG A 53 10.91 9.58 0.44
CA ARG A 53 11.77 8.54 0.99
C ARG A 53 11.89 7.36 0.05
N LEU A 54 13.07 6.74 0.04
CA LEU A 54 13.30 5.48 -0.66
C LEU A 54 12.32 4.42 -0.14
N ASP A 55 11.57 3.85 -1.06
CA ASP A 55 10.64 2.77 -0.76
C ASP A 55 11.34 1.39 -0.78
N ARG A 56 10.57 0.32 -0.56
CA ARG A 56 11.09 -1.07 -0.56
C ARG A 56 11.56 -1.59 -1.90
N TYR A 57 11.19 -0.91 -2.96
CA TYR A 57 11.58 -1.25 -4.32
C TYR A 57 12.80 -0.45 -4.75
N ASP A 58 13.45 0.24 -3.79
CA ASP A 58 14.54 1.18 -4.02
C ASP A 58 14.11 2.31 -4.96
N GLU A 59 12.87 2.81 -4.79
CA GLU A 59 12.30 3.85 -5.63
C GLU A 59 11.92 5.09 -4.82
N VAL A 60 11.93 6.23 -5.51
CA VAL A 60 11.57 7.54 -4.95
C VAL A 60 10.43 8.13 -5.78
N ILE A 61 9.40 8.65 -5.13
CA ILE A 61 8.32 9.40 -5.78
C ILE A 61 8.49 10.87 -5.43
N GLN A 62 8.85 11.70 -6.41
CA GLN A 62 9.03 13.13 -6.20
C GLN A 62 7.69 13.81 -5.91
N ALA A 63 7.60 14.49 -4.77
CA ALA A 63 6.34 15.08 -4.30
C ALA A 63 5.84 16.21 -5.21
N SER A 64 6.75 17.02 -5.76
CA SER A 64 6.40 18.10 -6.68
C SER A 64 5.89 17.62 -8.06
N GLY A 65 6.03 16.33 -8.35
CA GLY A 65 5.61 15.72 -9.61
C GLY A 65 4.18 15.19 -9.60
N TRP A 66 3.42 15.32 -8.54
CA TRP A 66 2.05 14.85 -8.47
C TRP A 66 1.10 15.68 -9.33
N LEU A 67 0.42 15.03 -10.28
CA LEU A 67 -0.73 15.57 -11.01
C LEU A 67 -2.01 15.13 -10.28
N LEU A 68 -2.78 16.08 -9.80
CA LEU A 68 -3.91 15.85 -8.89
C LEU A 68 -5.27 16.18 -9.51
N ASP A 69 -5.32 16.80 -10.69
CA ASP A 69 -6.54 17.36 -11.29
C ASP A 69 -7.59 16.28 -11.58
N ASP A 70 -7.19 15.13 -12.12
CA ASP A 70 -8.12 14.04 -12.42
C ASP A 70 -8.57 13.32 -11.14
N TYR A 71 -7.67 13.12 -10.20
CA TYR A 71 -8.01 12.57 -8.90
C TYR A 71 -9.01 13.46 -8.14
N ALA A 72 -8.86 14.78 -8.20
CA ALA A 72 -9.74 15.71 -7.51
C ALA A 72 -11.22 15.64 -7.95
N ARG A 73 -11.49 15.11 -9.13
CA ARG A 73 -12.87 14.90 -9.62
C ARG A 73 -13.58 13.72 -8.96
N ASN A 74 -12.83 12.73 -8.52
CA ASN A 74 -13.33 11.56 -7.79
C ASN A 74 -12.31 11.08 -6.74
N PRO A 75 -12.12 11.85 -5.65
CA PRO A 75 -11.03 11.66 -4.69
C PRO A 75 -11.33 10.51 -3.72
N VAL A 76 -11.45 9.30 -4.23
CA VAL A 76 -11.81 8.11 -3.46
C VAL A 76 -10.66 7.62 -2.59
N ILE A 77 -11.01 7.11 -1.40
CA ILE A 77 -10.12 6.34 -0.53
C ILE A 77 -10.57 4.88 -0.58
N GLN A 78 -9.66 4.01 -0.93
CA GLN A 78 -9.92 2.59 -1.11
C GLN A 78 -9.42 1.74 0.07
N ASN A 79 -9.89 0.51 0.12
CA ASN A 79 -9.38 -0.53 1.02
C ASN A 79 -8.44 -1.45 0.24
N ALA A 80 -7.14 -1.39 0.55
CA ALA A 80 -6.11 -2.30 0.05
C ALA A 80 -6.06 -2.45 -1.48
N HIS A 81 -6.25 -1.34 -2.23
CA HIS A 81 -6.28 -1.31 -3.70
C HIS A 81 -7.34 -2.21 -4.34
N ASN A 82 -8.44 -2.45 -3.64
CA ASN A 82 -9.52 -3.27 -4.18
C ASN A 82 -10.52 -2.39 -4.94
N TYR A 83 -10.58 -2.57 -6.25
CA TYR A 83 -11.46 -1.80 -7.16
C TYR A 83 -12.66 -2.62 -7.65
N GLY A 84 -12.78 -3.88 -7.22
CA GLY A 84 -13.78 -4.81 -7.76
C GLY A 84 -15.20 -4.55 -7.30
N ASP A 85 -15.39 -3.86 -6.16
CA ASP A 85 -16.70 -3.57 -5.59
C ASP A 85 -16.67 -2.23 -4.86
N ILE A 86 -17.79 -1.48 -4.93
CA ILE A 86 -17.97 -0.19 -4.25
C ILE A 86 -17.84 -0.28 -2.72
N ILE A 87 -18.09 -1.45 -2.13
CA ILE A 87 -17.94 -1.68 -0.69
C ILE A 87 -16.51 -1.42 -0.20
N HIS A 88 -15.52 -1.51 -1.10
CA HIS A 88 -14.13 -1.23 -0.79
C HIS A 88 -13.77 0.26 -0.86
N THR A 89 -14.69 1.11 -1.29
CA THR A 89 -14.55 2.57 -1.15
C THR A 89 -14.91 2.96 0.27
N ILE A 90 -13.89 3.27 1.07
CA ILE A 90 -14.05 3.52 2.52
C ILE A 90 -14.17 5.00 2.88
N GLY A 91 -14.00 5.88 1.91
CA GLY A 91 -14.08 7.31 2.15
C GLY A 91 -13.69 8.14 0.95
N ARG A 92 -13.50 9.43 1.20
CA ARG A 92 -12.99 10.39 0.22
C ARG A 92 -11.91 11.28 0.82
N ALA A 93 -11.01 11.79 -0.01
CA ALA A 93 -10.15 12.89 0.38
C ALA A 93 -10.93 14.21 0.29
N GLU A 94 -11.00 14.95 1.40
CA GLU A 94 -11.57 16.29 1.43
C GLU A 94 -10.57 17.35 0.94
N LYS A 95 -9.28 17.04 1.14
CA LYS A 95 -8.18 17.86 0.67
C LYS A 95 -6.99 16.98 0.30
N THR A 96 -6.34 17.31 -0.80
CA THR A 96 -5.07 16.72 -1.25
C THR A 96 -4.12 17.85 -1.63
N TRP A 97 -2.91 17.87 -1.08
CA TRP A 97 -1.92 18.93 -1.38
C TRP A 97 -0.50 18.39 -1.20
N VAL A 98 0.45 19.10 -1.81
CA VAL A 98 1.89 18.84 -1.62
C VAL A 98 2.44 19.83 -0.62
N GLN A 99 3.19 19.35 0.37
CA GLN A 99 3.83 20.16 1.39
C GLN A 99 5.10 19.45 1.90
N ASP A 100 6.19 20.18 2.03
CA ASP A 100 7.45 19.73 2.66
C ASP A 100 7.97 18.38 2.11
N GLY A 101 7.92 18.19 0.79
CA GLY A 101 8.36 16.96 0.14
C GLY A 101 7.42 15.77 0.37
N ALA A 102 6.17 16.04 0.70
CA ALA A 102 5.15 15.02 0.92
C ALA A 102 3.84 15.35 0.23
N LEU A 103 3.12 14.30 -0.20
CA LEU A 103 1.71 14.37 -0.58
C LEU A 103 0.88 14.19 0.70
N MET A 104 0.13 15.21 1.06
CA MET A 104 -0.72 15.25 2.25
C MET A 104 -2.18 15.07 1.86
N GLN A 105 -2.95 14.40 2.71
CA GLN A 105 -4.40 14.27 2.56
C GLN A 105 -5.15 14.44 3.87
N THR A 106 -6.36 15.00 3.76
CA THR A 106 -7.39 14.90 4.80
C THR A 106 -8.48 13.96 4.29
N TRP A 107 -8.68 12.84 4.96
CA TRP A 107 -9.68 11.83 4.64
C TRP A 107 -10.94 12.03 5.47
N ARG A 108 -12.10 11.78 4.86
CA ARG A 108 -13.35 11.55 5.57
C ARG A 108 -13.83 10.12 5.31
N PHE A 109 -13.91 9.34 6.36
CA PHE A 109 -14.42 7.97 6.29
C PHE A 109 -15.93 7.94 6.09
N ALA A 110 -16.42 7.02 5.25
CA ALA A 110 -17.83 6.77 5.02
C ALA A 110 -18.45 5.87 6.11
N SER A 111 -18.13 6.10 7.39
CA SER A 111 -18.40 5.19 8.50
C SER A 111 -19.89 4.95 8.75
N GLN A 112 -20.75 5.90 8.37
CA GLN A 112 -22.21 5.79 8.47
C GLN A 112 -22.84 4.90 7.39
N ALA A 113 -22.20 4.82 6.22
CA ALA A 113 -22.73 4.11 5.05
C ALA A 113 -22.02 2.77 4.79
N ASN A 114 -20.80 2.59 5.30
CA ASN A 114 -19.96 1.45 4.98
C ASN A 114 -19.31 0.88 6.26
N PRO A 115 -19.64 -0.37 6.64
CA PRO A 115 -19.07 -0.99 7.83
C PRO A 115 -17.57 -1.21 7.73
N ILE A 116 -17.00 -1.41 6.51
CA ILE A 116 -15.55 -1.52 6.29
C ILE A 116 -14.89 -0.16 6.58
N ALA A 117 -15.50 0.93 6.16
CA ALA A 117 -15.02 2.28 6.46
C ALA A 117 -15.00 2.56 7.96
N LYS A 118 -16.04 2.11 8.69
CA LYS A 118 -16.09 2.22 10.15
C LYS A 118 -14.94 1.43 10.81
N ILE A 119 -14.73 0.20 10.37
CA ILE A 119 -13.62 -0.63 10.87
C ILE A 119 -12.28 0.05 10.59
N ALA A 120 -12.03 0.50 9.36
CA ALA A 120 -10.79 1.19 8.99
C ALA A 120 -10.56 2.44 9.86
N ARG A 121 -11.59 3.29 10.03
CA ARG A 121 -11.53 4.46 10.91
C ARG A 121 -11.14 4.08 12.35
N ASP A 122 -11.82 3.09 12.92
CA ASP A 122 -11.59 2.66 14.30
C ASP A 122 -10.18 2.09 14.48
N MET A 123 -9.64 1.41 13.47
CA MET A 123 -8.26 0.91 13.47
C MET A 123 -7.23 2.04 13.39
N TYR A 124 -7.45 3.10 12.60
CA TYR A 124 -6.57 4.28 12.61
C TYR A 124 -6.67 5.04 13.94
N ALA A 125 -7.89 5.23 14.45
CA ALA A 125 -8.11 5.93 15.72
C ALA A 125 -7.50 5.18 16.90
N GLY A 126 -7.58 3.85 16.89
CA GLY A 126 -6.97 2.98 17.90
C GLY A 126 -5.46 2.79 17.75
N GLY A 127 -4.85 3.34 16.69
CA GLY A 127 -3.43 3.20 16.43
C GLY A 127 -3.01 1.80 15.93
N PHE A 128 -3.94 1.01 15.39
CA PHE A 128 -3.65 -0.29 14.78
C PHE A 128 -3.25 -0.17 13.30
N LEU A 129 -3.69 0.88 12.63
CA LEU A 129 -3.28 1.23 11.28
C LEU A 129 -2.48 2.53 11.28
N HIS A 130 -1.37 2.54 10.54
CA HIS A 130 -0.46 3.68 10.41
C HIS A 130 0.03 3.88 8.99
N ALA A 131 -0.56 3.19 8.01
CA ALA A 131 -0.03 3.17 6.66
C ALA A 131 -1.10 3.49 5.63
N SER A 132 -0.66 4.13 4.56
CA SER A 132 -1.40 4.26 3.31
C SER A 132 -0.57 3.76 2.14
N SER A 133 -1.21 3.59 1.02
CA SER A 133 -0.59 3.28 -0.24
C SER A 133 -1.21 4.12 -1.33
N VAL A 134 -0.40 4.62 -2.26
CA VAL A 134 -0.86 5.39 -3.42
C VAL A 134 -0.91 4.49 -4.66
N GLY A 135 -1.97 4.61 -5.45
CA GLY A 135 -2.04 4.10 -6.82
C GLY A 135 -1.80 5.25 -7.79
N PHE A 136 -0.88 5.09 -8.74
CA PHE A 136 -0.52 6.16 -9.66
C PHE A 136 -0.12 5.65 -11.04
N ILE A 137 -0.17 6.54 -12.05
CA ILE A 137 0.38 6.33 -13.38
C ILE A 137 1.68 7.12 -13.48
N PRO A 138 2.84 6.46 -13.72
CA PRO A 138 4.08 7.17 -13.98
C PRO A 138 4.02 7.84 -15.36
N ILE A 139 4.43 9.11 -15.42
CA ILE A 139 4.49 9.89 -16.67
C ILE A 139 5.95 10.14 -17.05
N LYS A 140 6.76 10.53 -16.06
CA LYS A 140 8.18 10.78 -16.26
C LYS A 140 8.99 10.22 -15.10
N TRP A 141 10.06 9.51 -15.43
CA TRP A 141 10.97 8.93 -14.43
C TRP A 141 12.40 8.86 -14.96
N GLU A 142 13.31 8.62 -14.05
CA GLU A 142 14.70 8.30 -14.35
C GLU A 142 15.10 7.00 -13.63
N ASN A 143 15.97 6.22 -14.27
CA ASN A 143 16.56 5.05 -13.63
C ASN A 143 17.84 5.47 -12.91
N GLY A 144 18.01 4.99 -11.69
CA GLY A 144 19.22 5.22 -10.92
C GLY A 144 20.42 4.52 -11.54
N THR A 145 21.59 5.05 -11.24
CA THR A 145 22.88 4.39 -11.47
C THR A 145 23.35 3.77 -10.16
N ASP A 146 24.39 2.94 -10.18
CA ASP A 146 24.98 2.32 -8.97
C ASP A 146 25.34 3.32 -7.86
N LYS A 147 25.48 4.62 -8.19
CA LYS A 147 25.80 5.70 -7.26
C LYS A 147 24.58 6.53 -6.80
N ALA A 148 23.42 6.34 -7.42
CA ALA A 148 22.26 7.21 -7.19
C ALA A 148 21.56 6.94 -5.86
N GLY A 149 21.79 5.77 -5.25
CA GLY A 149 21.12 5.36 -4.01
C GLY A 149 19.64 4.99 -4.19
N TYR A 150 19.14 4.96 -5.42
CA TYR A 150 17.80 4.49 -5.79
C TYR A 150 17.86 3.75 -7.13
N ARG A 151 16.95 2.81 -7.33
CA ARG A 151 16.77 2.10 -8.60
C ARG A 151 16.01 2.95 -9.62
N ARG A 152 14.98 3.68 -9.16
CA ARG A 152 14.13 4.54 -9.99
C ARG A 152 13.63 5.74 -9.19
N LYS A 153 13.53 6.88 -9.87
CA LYS A 153 12.89 8.08 -9.33
C LYS A 153 11.80 8.56 -10.27
N TYR A 154 10.57 8.63 -9.77
CA TYR A 154 9.44 9.19 -10.49
C TYR A 154 9.45 10.70 -10.33
N LEU A 155 9.51 11.40 -11.45
CA LEU A 155 9.61 12.87 -11.53
C LEU A 155 8.25 13.52 -11.79
N GLU A 156 7.35 12.80 -12.49
CA GLU A 156 5.99 13.22 -12.78
C GLU A 156 5.08 11.99 -12.81
N GLN A 157 3.97 12.05 -12.08
CA GLN A 157 3.03 10.95 -11.94
C GLN A 157 1.62 11.45 -11.66
N GLU A 158 0.62 10.78 -12.21
CA GLU A 158 -0.80 11.04 -11.97
C GLU A 158 -1.30 10.19 -10.79
N LEU A 159 -1.90 10.84 -9.79
CA LEU A 159 -2.54 10.14 -8.68
C LEU A 159 -3.87 9.54 -9.13
N LEU A 160 -4.07 8.25 -8.88
CA LEU A 160 -5.30 7.54 -9.21
C LEU A 160 -6.18 7.31 -7.98
N GLU A 161 -5.58 6.88 -6.88
CA GLU A 161 -6.26 6.61 -5.63
C GLU A 161 -5.28 6.58 -4.46
N VAL A 162 -5.82 6.63 -3.26
CA VAL A 162 -5.07 6.33 -2.03
C VAL A 162 -5.84 5.28 -1.25
N SER A 163 -5.11 4.29 -0.72
CA SER A 163 -5.70 3.17 0.01
C SER A 163 -5.25 3.13 1.46
N ALA A 164 -6.18 2.74 2.35
CA ALA A 164 -5.85 2.19 3.64
C ALA A 164 -5.25 0.79 3.45
N VAL A 165 -4.11 0.52 4.07
CA VAL A 165 -3.44 -0.77 3.98
C VAL A 165 -3.04 -1.28 5.36
N GLY A 166 -3.36 -2.56 5.66
CA GLY A 166 -3.08 -3.17 6.96
C GLY A 166 -1.61 -3.52 7.15
N ILE A 167 -0.90 -3.79 6.06
CA ILE A 167 0.53 -4.11 6.10
C ILE A 167 1.21 -3.21 5.10
N PRO A 168 1.97 -2.21 5.60
CA PRO A 168 2.83 -1.44 4.72
C PRO A 168 3.88 -2.36 4.14
N ALA A 169 4.16 -2.26 2.84
CA ALA A 169 5.27 -2.99 2.23
C ALA A 169 6.63 -2.54 2.78
N ASN A 170 6.68 -1.60 3.72
CA ASN A 170 7.90 -1.21 4.40
C ASN A 170 8.16 -2.13 5.62
N PRO A 171 9.25 -2.96 5.63
CA PRO A 171 9.66 -3.77 6.78
C PRO A 171 9.88 -2.95 8.04
N ASP A 172 10.31 -1.70 7.87
CA ASP A 172 10.59 -0.81 8.99
C ASP A 172 9.31 -0.42 9.75
N ALA A 173 8.16 -0.39 9.08
CA ALA A 173 6.89 -0.11 9.74
C ALA A 173 6.48 -1.21 10.73
N LEU A 174 6.66 -2.47 10.37
CA LEU A 174 6.38 -3.59 11.27
C LEU A 174 7.42 -3.66 12.41
N ALA A 175 8.70 -3.42 12.09
CA ALA A 175 9.77 -3.33 13.08
C ALA A 175 9.56 -2.16 14.04
N LEU A 176 9.10 -1.01 13.54
CA LEU A 176 8.81 0.17 14.35
C LEU A 176 7.56 -0.05 15.23
N ALA A 177 6.51 -0.71 14.72
CA ALA A 177 5.33 -1.07 15.47
C ALA A 177 5.66 -2.00 16.65
N VAL A 178 6.56 -2.96 16.46
CA VAL A 178 7.09 -3.81 17.55
C VAL A 178 7.97 -3.01 18.51
N LYS A 179 8.82 -2.13 18.01
CA LYS A 179 9.72 -1.31 18.83
C LYS A 179 8.97 -0.26 19.65
N SER A 180 7.87 0.29 19.14
CA SER A 180 6.99 1.23 19.83
C SER A 180 6.03 0.56 20.81
N GLY A 181 5.96 -0.79 20.82
CA GLY A 181 5.01 -1.55 21.64
C GLY A 181 3.58 -1.59 21.09
N ALA A 182 3.34 -1.02 19.90
CA ALA A 182 2.03 -1.05 19.24
C ALA A 182 1.64 -2.46 18.76
N VAL A 183 2.63 -3.32 18.53
CA VAL A 183 2.46 -4.76 18.24
C VAL A 183 3.37 -5.56 19.16
N ALA A 184 2.81 -6.51 19.90
CA ALA A 184 3.61 -7.38 20.73
C ALA A 184 4.32 -8.45 19.89
N LYS A 185 5.55 -8.86 20.31
CA LYS A 185 6.26 -9.96 19.63
C LYS A 185 5.49 -11.30 19.69
N SER A 186 4.63 -11.48 20.70
CA SER A 186 3.68 -12.61 20.78
C SER A 186 2.74 -12.66 19.61
N ASP A 187 2.12 -11.53 19.25
CA ASP A 187 1.11 -11.42 18.18
C ASP A 187 1.75 -11.72 16.81
N LEU A 188 3.01 -11.27 16.61
CA LEU A 188 3.75 -11.61 15.40
C LEU A 188 4.11 -13.11 15.32
N ARG A 189 4.36 -13.79 16.45
CA ARG A 189 4.59 -15.23 16.46
C ARG A 189 3.32 -16.00 16.11
N GLU A 190 2.19 -15.57 16.62
CA GLU A 190 0.88 -16.16 16.34
C GLU A 190 0.53 -15.98 14.86
N LEU A 191 0.68 -14.76 14.32
CA LEU A 191 0.53 -14.47 12.88
C LEU A 191 1.48 -15.33 12.02
N PHE A 192 2.74 -15.46 12.41
CA PHE A 192 3.71 -16.28 11.69
C PHE A 192 3.33 -17.76 11.69
N THR A 193 2.79 -18.26 12.79
CA THR A 193 2.31 -19.64 12.91
C THR A 193 1.10 -19.86 11.99
N LEU A 194 0.16 -18.92 11.96
CA LEU A 194 -1.00 -18.94 11.07
C LEU A 194 -0.58 -18.92 9.60
N LEU A 195 0.32 -18.01 9.22
CA LEU A 195 0.84 -17.93 7.85
C LEU A 195 1.56 -19.23 7.43
N LYS A 196 2.30 -19.85 8.33
CA LYS A 196 2.94 -21.14 8.08
C LYS A 196 1.92 -22.28 7.88
N SER A 197 0.80 -22.29 8.59
CA SER A 197 -0.24 -23.30 8.39
C SER A 197 -0.88 -23.16 7.01
N LEU A 198 -1.22 -21.92 6.62
CA LEU A 198 -1.78 -21.64 5.30
C LEU A 198 -0.83 -22.06 4.16
N CYS A 199 0.47 -21.82 4.29
CA CYS A 199 1.46 -22.27 3.30
C CYS A 199 1.61 -23.81 3.25
N LYS A 200 1.31 -24.54 4.34
CA LYS A 200 1.36 -26.02 4.34
C LYS A 200 0.14 -26.64 3.65
N ASP A 201 -1.01 -26.01 3.82
CA ASP A 201 -2.26 -26.50 3.20
C ASP A 201 -2.23 -26.35 1.68
N GLU A 202 -1.54 -25.32 1.14
CA GLU A 202 -1.31 -25.18 -0.30
C GLU A 202 -0.23 -26.14 -0.85
N ALA A 203 0.75 -26.51 -0.04
CA ALA A 203 1.81 -27.47 -0.44
C ALA A 203 1.38 -28.94 -0.39
N GLY A 204 0.21 -29.24 0.15
CA GLY A 204 -0.37 -30.59 0.25
C GLY A 204 -1.13 -31.05 -0.99
N ALA A 205 -1.19 -30.28 -2.08
CA ALA A 205 -1.75 -30.69 -3.35
C ALA A 205 -0.80 -31.68 -4.04
N ASP A 206 -1.33 -32.84 -4.36
CA ASP A 206 -0.67 -34.03 -4.94
C ASP A 206 0.23 -33.67 -6.14
N PRO A 207 1.53 -34.02 -6.14
CA PRO A 207 2.46 -33.79 -7.26
C PRO A 207 2.07 -34.44 -8.59
N GLN A 208 1.09 -35.35 -8.60
CA GLN A 208 0.65 -36.08 -9.81
C GLN A 208 -0.46 -35.38 -10.61
N SER A 209 -0.99 -34.23 -10.11
CA SER A 209 -2.12 -33.56 -10.76
C SER A 209 -1.76 -32.47 -11.78
N GLY A 210 -0.48 -32.27 -12.12
CA GLY A 210 -0.07 -31.31 -13.16
C GLY A 210 -0.45 -29.86 -12.83
N ALA A 211 -0.70 -29.54 -11.56
CA ALA A 211 -1.12 -28.21 -11.12
C ALA A 211 0.05 -27.21 -11.15
N PRO A 212 -0.19 -25.96 -11.55
CA PRO A 212 0.82 -24.91 -11.59
C PRO A 212 1.35 -24.62 -10.19
N GLY A 213 2.62 -24.22 -10.12
CA GLY A 213 3.29 -23.83 -8.87
C GLY A 213 2.51 -22.81 -8.04
N ILE A 214 2.97 -22.59 -6.81
CA ILE A 214 2.36 -21.73 -5.77
C ILE A 214 1.57 -20.58 -6.40
N SER A 215 0.28 -20.48 -6.08
CA SER A 215 -0.60 -19.41 -6.56
C SER A 215 -0.02 -18.02 -6.27
N ALA A 216 -0.45 -17.00 -7.00
CA ALA A 216 -0.03 -15.61 -6.71
C ALA A 216 -0.30 -15.22 -5.25
N ASP A 217 -1.38 -15.73 -4.67
CA ASP A 217 -1.74 -15.53 -3.27
C ASP A 217 -0.80 -16.28 -2.33
N GLY A 218 -0.42 -17.52 -2.65
CA GLY A 218 0.57 -18.29 -1.90
C GLY A 218 1.96 -17.65 -1.89
N ALA A 219 2.38 -17.04 -3.01
CA ALA A 219 3.63 -16.29 -3.08
C ALA A 219 3.60 -15.03 -2.17
N GLN A 220 2.46 -14.34 -2.10
CA GLN A 220 2.27 -13.19 -1.20
C GLN A 220 2.27 -13.61 0.27
N ILE A 221 1.60 -14.69 0.62
CA ILE A 221 1.60 -15.26 1.98
C ILE A 221 3.03 -15.65 2.40
N LEU A 222 3.79 -16.27 1.51
CA LEU A 222 5.18 -16.65 1.78
C LEU A 222 6.10 -15.43 1.98
N ALA A 223 5.91 -14.36 1.19
CA ALA A 223 6.65 -13.11 1.34
C ALA A 223 6.33 -12.45 2.68
N LEU A 224 5.07 -12.44 3.08
CA LEU A 224 4.62 -11.93 4.37
C LEU A 224 5.23 -12.74 5.53
N ALA A 225 5.19 -14.08 5.47
CA ALA A 225 5.78 -14.94 6.48
C ALA A 225 7.29 -14.67 6.66
N ARG A 226 8.03 -14.48 5.56
CA ARG A 226 9.47 -14.11 5.60
C ARG A 226 9.70 -12.76 6.28
N ASN A 227 8.85 -11.77 6.03
CA ASN A 227 8.96 -10.45 6.64
C ASN A 227 8.71 -10.51 8.16
N VAL A 228 7.65 -11.19 8.59
CA VAL A 228 7.35 -11.40 10.01
C VAL A 228 8.51 -12.14 10.70
N GLN A 229 9.06 -13.17 10.05
CA GLN A 229 10.22 -13.91 10.58
C GLN A 229 11.46 -13.02 10.75
N ARG A 230 11.72 -12.09 9.82
CA ARG A 230 12.84 -11.14 9.92
C ARG A 230 12.68 -10.26 11.15
N VAL A 231 11.50 -9.67 11.36
CA VAL A 231 11.20 -8.81 12.51
C VAL A 231 11.33 -9.58 13.85
N LEU A 232 10.87 -10.83 13.89
CA LEU A 232 11.00 -11.68 15.07
C LEU A 232 12.46 -12.00 15.43
N ARG A 233 13.35 -12.09 14.42
CA ARG A 233 14.80 -12.35 14.62
C ARG A 233 15.58 -11.12 15.05
N GLY A 234 14.99 -9.92 15.01
CA GLY A 234 15.63 -8.69 15.47
C GLY A 234 16.62 -8.10 14.46
N ALA A 235 16.46 -8.39 13.18
CA ALA A 235 17.22 -7.79 12.09
C ALA A 235 16.66 -6.43 11.74
#